data_eccdfbe74c9d3eb3b97ecfff16648123
#
_entry.id   eccdfbe74c9d3eb3b97ecfff16648123
#
_cell.length_a   1.000
_cell.length_b   1.000
_cell.length_c   1.000
_cell.angle_alpha   90.00
_cell.angle_beta   90.00
_cell.angle_gamma   90.00
#
_symmetry.space_group_name_H-M   'P 1'
#
loop_
_entity.id
_entity.type
_entity.pdbx_description
1 polymer ?
#
loop_
_entity_poly.entity_id
_entity_poly.type
_entity_poly.pdbx_seq_one_letter_code
_entity_poly.pdbx_strand_id
1 'polypeptide(L)'
;EPNLGIVRYHDDKSFVMADIPGIIEGAHEGKGIGLRFLRHIERNSVLLFMVSAEEEHIGKGYKILLNELKMYNPELLDKERVLAVTKCDIIDEQTKKKIKRTLPKDIPTVFISSVTGDGLNELKDELWTALHE
;
A
#
# COMPACT_ATOMS: atom_id res chain seq x y z
N GLU A 1 18.00 5.32 5.68
CA GLU A 1 17.02 6.39 5.58
C GLU A 1 15.90 6.03 4.61
N PRO A 2 14.66 6.39 4.93
CA PRO A 2 13.57 6.15 3.99
C PRO A 2 13.71 7.07 2.77
N ASN A 3 13.36 6.55 1.61
CA ASN A 3 13.30 7.36 0.41
C ASN A 3 12.02 8.19 0.42
N LEU A 4 12.16 9.48 0.18
CA LEU A 4 11.02 10.39 0.10
C LEU A 4 10.80 10.83 -1.33
N GLY A 5 9.55 10.94 -1.70
CA GLY A 5 9.18 11.44 -3.02
C GLY A 5 7.98 12.37 -2.92
N ILE A 6 7.91 13.31 -3.86
CA ILE A 6 6.75 14.19 -3.96
C ILE A 6 5.86 13.66 -5.06
N VAL A 7 4.60 13.39 -4.72
CA VAL A 7 3.61 12.95 -5.68
C VAL A 7 2.72 14.12 -6.03
N ARG A 8 2.65 14.45 -7.30
CA ARG A 8 1.79 15.53 -7.78
C ARG A 8 0.37 15.02 -7.95
N TYR A 9 -0.58 15.83 -7.48
CA TYR A 9 -1.99 15.53 -7.58
C TYR A 9 -2.70 16.75 -8.12
N HIS A 10 -3.13 16.69 -9.36
CA HIS A 10 -3.61 17.84 -10.12
C HIS A 10 -2.51 18.90 -10.25
N ASP A 11 -2.84 20.08 -10.74
CA ASP A 11 -1.81 21.09 -11.07
C ASP A 11 -1.27 21.81 -9.83
N ASP A 12 -2.05 21.87 -8.76
CA ASP A 12 -1.74 22.73 -7.62
C ASP A 12 -1.63 21.97 -6.29
N LYS A 13 -1.67 20.65 -6.32
CA LYS A 13 -1.65 19.84 -5.12
C LYS A 13 -0.54 18.81 -5.16
N SER A 14 -0.05 18.43 -4.00
CA SER A 14 0.96 17.38 -3.89
C SER A 14 0.93 16.77 -2.50
N PHE A 15 1.51 15.60 -2.38
CA PHE A 15 1.74 14.97 -1.10
C PHE A 15 3.07 14.24 -1.11
N VAL A 16 3.60 13.95 0.05
CA VAL A 16 4.89 13.28 0.19
C VAL A 16 4.64 11.79 0.43
N MET A 17 5.38 10.97 -0.30
CA MET A 17 5.36 9.52 -0.14
C MET A 17 6.71 9.06 0.40
N ALA A 18 6.67 8.22 1.42
CA ALA A 18 7.87 7.65 2.00
C ALA A 18 7.80 6.13 1.89
N ASP A 19 8.90 5.53 1.42
CA ASP A 19 9.01 4.08 1.41
C ASP A 19 9.35 3.60 2.81
N ILE A 20 8.75 2.48 3.26
CA ILE A 20 9.10 1.84 4.52
C ILE A 20 9.97 0.63 4.18
N PRO A 21 11.30 0.82 4.19
CA PRO A 21 12.18 -0.28 3.82
C PRO A 21 12.17 -1.37 4.89
N GLY A 22 12.24 -2.61 4.45
CA GLY A 22 12.36 -3.75 5.35
C GLY A 22 11.07 -4.24 5.97
N ILE A 23 9.92 -3.74 5.55
CA ILE A 23 8.63 -4.29 5.98
C ILE A 23 8.31 -5.47 5.07
N ILE A 24 8.68 -6.64 5.52
CA ILE A 24 8.46 -7.90 4.82
C ILE A 24 8.07 -8.95 5.85
N GLU A 25 7.69 -10.13 5.39
CA GLU A 25 7.39 -11.24 6.27
C GLU A 25 8.58 -11.50 7.20
N GLY A 26 8.33 -11.56 8.50
CA GLY A 26 9.36 -11.72 9.51
C GLY A 26 10.02 -10.44 9.98
N ALA A 27 9.57 -9.29 9.50
CA ALA A 27 10.15 -8.01 9.89
C ALA A 27 10.07 -7.74 11.38
N HIS A 28 9.00 -8.20 12.04
CA HIS A 28 8.81 -8.03 13.47
C HIS A 28 9.87 -8.78 14.30
N GLU A 29 10.57 -9.72 13.69
CA GLU A 29 11.63 -10.48 14.33
C GLU A 29 12.98 -9.77 14.26
N GLY A 30 13.00 -8.52 13.85
CA GLY A 30 14.22 -7.73 13.73
C GLY A 30 14.97 -7.92 12.44
N LYS A 31 14.39 -8.62 11.49
CA LYS A 31 15.01 -8.85 10.18
C LYS A 31 14.81 -7.71 9.21
N GLY A 32 13.82 -6.85 9.47
CA GLY A 32 13.61 -5.65 8.71
C GLY A 32 14.25 -4.49 9.46
N ILE A 33 14.06 -3.32 8.93
CA ILE A 33 14.47 -2.12 9.60
C ILE A 33 13.27 -1.28 9.91
N GLY A 34 13.56 -0.21 10.56
CA GLY A 34 12.59 0.84 10.59
C GLY A 34 11.73 0.89 11.81
N LEU A 35 12.11 0.21 12.88
CA LEU A 35 11.41 0.43 14.13
C LEU A 35 11.41 1.92 14.47
N ARG A 36 12.56 2.60 14.25
CA ARG A 36 12.65 4.05 14.39
C ARG A 36 11.79 4.78 13.37
N PHE A 37 11.81 4.31 12.13
CA PHE A 37 11.01 4.91 11.08
C PHE A 37 9.52 4.81 11.38
N LEU A 38 9.07 3.63 11.83
CA LEU A 38 7.68 3.41 12.19
C LEU A 38 7.21 4.32 13.33
N ARG A 39 8.11 4.69 14.23
CA ARG A 39 7.79 5.62 15.31
C ARG A 39 7.54 7.05 14.83
N HIS A 40 8.05 7.38 13.64
CA HIS A 40 7.94 8.73 13.08
C HIS A 40 6.82 8.87 12.05
N ILE A 41 5.98 7.84 11.89
CA ILE A 41 4.81 7.95 11.01
C ILE A 41 3.85 8.95 11.64
N GLU A 42 3.56 10.01 10.88
CA GLU A 42 2.73 11.10 11.36
C GLU A 42 1.27 10.71 11.50
N ARG A 43 0.54 11.49 12.29
CA ARG A 43 -0.87 11.26 12.58
C ARG A 43 -1.74 11.14 11.33
N ASN A 44 -1.49 12.00 10.36
CA ASN A 44 -2.27 12.06 9.13
C ASN A 44 -1.70 11.21 8.02
N SER A 45 -0.88 10.23 8.36
CA SER A 45 -0.31 9.31 7.38
C SER A 45 -1.32 8.28 6.92
N VAL A 46 -1.15 7.82 5.70
CA VAL A 46 -1.92 6.73 5.12
C VAL A 46 -0.94 5.61 4.79
N LEU A 47 -1.34 4.37 5.06
CA LEU A 47 -0.52 3.22 4.72
C LEU A 47 -0.92 2.69 3.35
N LEU A 48 0.04 2.62 2.44
CA LEU A 48 -0.17 2.02 1.13
C LEU A 48 0.48 0.64 1.11
N PHE A 49 -0.36 -0.39 0.97
CA PHE A 49 0.10 -1.76 0.80
C PHE A 49 0.18 -2.08 -0.67
N MET A 50 1.29 -2.64 -1.11
CA MET A 50 1.47 -3.00 -2.51
C MET A 50 1.75 -4.49 -2.62
N VAL A 51 0.90 -5.19 -3.38
CA VAL A 51 1.04 -6.62 -3.62
C VAL A 51 1.03 -6.86 -5.12
N SER A 52 1.99 -7.61 -5.63
CA SER A 52 2.08 -7.88 -7.06
C SER A 52 0.97 -8.82 -7.53
N ALA A 53 0.42 -8.53 -8.72
CA ALA A 53 -0.54 -9.43 -9.36
C ALA A 53 0.07 -10.79 -9.70
N GLU A 54 1.40 -10.92 -9.65
CA GLU A 54 2.08 -12.19 -9.85
C GLU A 54 1.93 -13.14 -8.66
N GLU A 55 1.56 -12.61 -7.49
CA GLU A 55 1.36 -13.43 -6.31
C GLU A 55 0.18 -14.36 -6.49
N GLU A 56 0.35 -15.61 -6.08
CA GLU A 56 -0.70 -16.61 -6.19
C GLU A 56 -1.90 -16.32 -5.28
N HIS A 57 -1.62 -15.78 -4.09
CA HIS A 57 -2.65 -15.48 -3.08
C HIS A 57 -2.51 -14.04 -2.60
N ILE A 58 -3.06 -13.12 -3.37
CA ILE A 58 -2.90 -11.68 -3.11
C ILE A 58 -3.52 -11.27 -1.77
N GLY A 59 -4.72 -11.73 -1.48
CA GLY A 59 -5.37 -11.42 -0.20
C GLY A 59 -4.57 -11.91 0.99
N LYS A 60 -3.94 -13.07 0.85
CA LYS A 60 -3.09 -13.62 1.89
C LYS A 60 -1.82 -12.79 2.07
N GLY A 61 -1.25 -12.31 0.97
CA GLY A 61 -0.08 -11.41 1.02
C GLY A 61 -0.37 -10.15 1.80
N TYR A 62 -1.53 -9.55 1.56
CA TYR A 62 -1.97 -8.39 2.31
C TYR A 62 -2.09 -8.71 3.82
N LYS A 63 -2.70 -9.82 4.16
CA LYS A 63 -2.88 -10.22 5.56
C LYS A 63 -1.55 -10.44 6.27
N ILE A 64 -0.56 -11.00 5.57
CA ILE A 64 0.78 -11.20 6.13
C ILE A 64 1.41 -9.85 6.45
N LEU A 65 1.37 -8.90 5.52
CA LEU A 65 1.91 -7.56 5.73
C LEU A 65 1.20 -6.84 6.88
N LEU A 66 -0.11 -6.97 6.94
CA LEU A 66 -0.90 -6.35 8.00
C LEU A 66 -0.52 -6.92 9.37
N ASN A 67 -0.32 -8.24 9.45
CA ASN A 67 0.08 -8.89 10.68
C ASN A 67 1.48 -8.44 11.11
N GLU A 68 2.41 -8.28 10.18
CA GLU A 68 3.75 -7.79 10.48
C GLU A 68 3.69 -6.39 11.09
N LEU A 69 2.87 -5.52 10.52
CA LEU A 69 2.68 -4.18 11.08
C LEU A 69 2.09 -4.24 12.49
N LYS A 70 1.11 -5.10 12.71
CA LYS A 70 0.49 -5.28 14.02
C LYS A 70 1.51 -5.74 15.05
N MET A 71 2.41 -6.63 14.67
CA MET A 71 3.45 -7.12 15.58
C MET A 71 4.47 -6.05 15.92
N TYR A 72 4.73 -5.14 14.98
CA TYR A 72 5.62 -4.02 15.23
C TYR A 72 4.98 -2.96 16.12
N ASN A 73 3.80 -2.52 15.75
CA ASN A 73 3.11 -1.46 16.47
C ASN A 73 1.62 -1.49 16.14
N PRO A 74 0.79 -2.02 17.06
CA PRO A 74 -0.65 -2.10 16.81
C PRO A 74 -1.33 -0.76 16.51
N GLU A 75 -0.73 0.35 16.96
CA GLU A 75 -1.29 1.67 16.71
C GLU A 75 -1.34 2.02 15.22
N LEU A 76 -0.48 1.39 14.42
CA LEU A 76 -0.48 1.60 12.97
C LEU A 76 -1.77 1.08 12.33
N LEU A 77 -2.46 0.16 12.98
CA LEU A 77 -3.72 -0.36 12.46
C LEU A 77 -4.85 0.67 12.49
N ASP A 78 -4.68 1.76 13.23
CA ASP A 78 -5.64 2.85 13.26
C ASP A 78 -5.50 3.79 12.08
N LYS A 79 -4.43 3.64 11.29
CA LYS A 79 -4.22 4.47 10.11
C LYS A 79 -5.13 4.04 8.96
N GLU A 80 -5.53 5.01 8.15
CA GLU A 80 -6.20 4.71 6.89
C GLU A 80 -5.27 3.89 6.00
N ARG A 81 -5.85 2.95 5.27
CA ARG A 81 -5.09 2.04 4.41
C ARG A 81 -5.65 2.00 3.01
N VAL A 82 -4.75 1.83 2.05
CA VAL A 82 -5.10 1.60 0.64
C VAL A 82 -4.28 0.41 0.18
N LEU A 83 -4.89 -0.48 -0.58
CA LEU A 83 -4.21 -1.63 -1.17
C LEU A 83 -4.10 -1.42 -2.67
N ALA A 84 -2.88 -1.48 -3.18
CA ALA A 84 -2.63 -1.45 -4.62
C ALA A 84 -2.14 -2.83 -5.08
N VAL A 85 -2.82 -3.39 -6.07
CA VAL A 85 -2.36 -4.59 -6.75
C VAL A 85 -1.55 -4.12 -7.95
N THR A 86 -0.25 -4.39 -7.93
CA THR A 86 0.68 -3.90 -8.95
C THR A 86 0.77 -4.87 -10.12
N LYS A 87 1.37 -4.39 -11.23
CA LYS A 87 1.59 -5.18 -12.44
C LYS A 87 0.31 -5.70 -13.06
N CYS A 88 -0.76 -4.92 -13.00
CA CYS A 88 -2.05 -5.35 -13.54
C CYS A 88 -2.04 -5.53 -15.06
N ASP A 89 -1.02 -5.02 -15.75
CA ASP A 89 -0.84 -5.20 -17.19
C ASP A 89 -0.59 -6.65 -17.61
N ILE A 90 -0.16 -7.52 -16.67
CA ILE A 90 0.14 -8.93 -16.98
C ILE A 90 -1.06 -9.83 -16.75
N ILE A 91 -2.18 -9.33 -16.26
CA ILE A 91 -3.38 -10.14 -16.01
C ILE A 91 -4.54 -9.68 -16.90
N ASP A 92 -5.43 -10.64 -17.24
CA ASP A 92 -6.62 -10.33 -18.02
C ASP A 92 -7.79 -9.91 -17.10
N GLU A 93 -8.89 -9.50 -17.72
CA GLU A 93 -10.06 -9.04 -16.97
C GLU A 93 -10.68 -10.15 -16.11
N GLN A 94 -10.65 -11.40 -16.56
CA GLN A 94 -11.18 -12.50 -15.78
C GLN A 94 -10.35 -12.75 -14.53
N THR A 95 -9.03 -12.74 -14.67
CA THR A 95 -8.11 -12.88 -13.53
C THR A 95 -8.30 -11.74 -12.55
N LYS A 96 -8.44 -10.51 -13.06
CA LYS A 96 -8.69 -9.34 -12.24
C LYS A 96 -9.97 -9.48 -11.41
N LYS A 97 -11.04 -9.98 -12.02
CA LYS A 97 -12.29 -10.22 -11.31
C LYS A 97 -12.15 -11.26 -10.21
N LYS A 98 -11.40 -12.32 -10.48
CA LYS A 98 -11.13 -13.36 -9.48
C LYS A 98 -10.36 -12.78 -8.29
N ILE A 99 -9.35 -11.98 -8.56
CA ILE A 99 -8.55 -11.33 -7.54
C ILE A 99 -9.45 -10.43 -6.69
N LYS A 100 -10.30 -9.63 -7.30
CA LYS A 100 -11.19 -8.73 -6.58
C LYS A 100 -12.07 -9.44 -5.56
N ARG A 101 -12.47 -10.67 -5.84
CA ARG A 101 -13.31 -11.45 -4.92
C ARG A 101 -12.57 -11.86 -3.65
N THR A 102 -11.23 -11.89 -3.69
CA THR A 102 -10.41 -12.31 -2.55
C THR A 102 -9.87 -11.13 -1.75
N LEU A 103 -10.04 -9.91 -2.25
CA LEU A 103 -9.48 -8.72 -1.60
C LEU A 103 -10.36 -8.27 -0.43
N PRO A 104 -9.76 -7.59 0.55
CA PRO A 104 -10.56 -7.03 1.65
C PRO A 104 -11.54 -6.01 1.12
N LYS A 105 -12.73 -5.98 1.72
CA LYS A 105 -13.81 -5.09 1.26
C LYS A 105 -13.96 -3.85 2.12
N ASP A 106 -13.22 -3.77 3.20
CA ASP A 106 -13.26 -2.68 4.16
C ASP A 106 -12.22 -1.58 3.89
N ILE A 107 -11.37 -1.78 2.88
CA ILE A 107 -10.38 -0.76 2.48
C ILE A 107 -10.43 -0.55 0.97
N PRO A 108 -10.06 0.65 0.50
CA PRO A 108 -9.94 0.89 -0.93
C PRO A 108 -8.88 0.01 -1.57
N THR A 109 -9.19 -0.57 -2.71
CA THR A 109 -8.24 -1.38 -3.49
C THR A 109 -8.17 -0.84 -4.91
N VAL A 110 -6.96 -0.74 -5.46
CA VAL A 110 -6.72 -0.20 -6.79
C VAL A 110 -5.79 -1.14 -7.54
N PHE A 111 -6.10 -1.41 -8.79
CA PHE A 111 -5.21 -2.16 -9.68
C PHE A 111 -4.36 -1.16 -10.47
N ILE A 112 -3.06 -1.31 -10.41
CA ILE A 112 -2.15 -0.37 -11.07
C ILE A 112 -1.10 -1.07 -11.93
N SER A 113 -0.58 -0.33 -12.90
CA SER A 113 0.57 -0.73 -13.70
C SER A 113 1.48 0.47 -13.91
N SER A 114 2.73 0.38 -13.47
CA SER A 114 3.70 1.43 -13.75
C SER A 114 4.15 1.42 -15.20
N VAL A 115 3.96 0.30 -15.90
CA VAL A 115 4.33 0.18 -17.31
C VAL A 115 3.35 0.92 -18.21
N THR A 116 2.05 0.73 -17.98
CA THR A 116 0.99 1.34 -18.80
C THR A 116 0.46 2.64 -18.23
N GLY A 117 0.65 2.88 -16.94
CA GLY A 117 0.06 4.01 -16.24
C GLY A 117 -1.36 3.77 -15.76
N ASP A 118 -1.93 2.59 -16.04
CA ASP A 118 -3.29 2.27 -15.62
C ASP A 118 -3.43 2.32 -14.11
N GLY A 119 -4.51 2.93 -13.65
CA GLY A 119 -4.86 2.99 -12.24
C GLY A 119 -4.07 3.99 -11.40
N LEU A 120 -3.04 4.62 -11.95
CA LEU A 120 -2.21 5.54 -11.17
C LEU A 120 -2.98 6.79 -10.71
N ASN A 121 -3.81 7.34 -11.56
CA ASN A 121 -4.63 8.50 -11.17
C ASN A 121 -5.65 8.10 -10.12
N GLU A 122 -6.27 6.95 -10.25
CA GLU A 122 -7.20 6.42 -9.27
C GLU A 122 -6.51 6.21 -7.92
N LEU A 123 -5.28 5.68 -7.94
CA LEU A 123 -4.51 5.50 -6.71
C LEU A 123 -4.23 6.85 -6.04
N LYS A 124 -3.84 7.86 -6.82
CA LYS A 124 -3.60 9.19 -6.28
C LYS A 124 -4.86 9.78 -5.65
N ASP A 125 -6.01 9.60 -6.30
CA ASP A 125 -7.29 10.05 -5.76
C ASP A 125 -7.59 9.39 -4.41
N GLU A 126 -7.39 8.09 -4.32
CA GLU A 126 -7.64 7.36 -3.08
C GLU A 126 -6.70 7.80 -1.96
N LEU A 127 -5.42 7.99 -2.28
CA LEU A 127 -4.45 8.45 -1.28
C LEU A 127 -4.77 9.87 -0.81
N TRP A 128 -5.12 10.75 -1.73
CA TRP A 128 -5.48 12.12 -1.38
C TRP A 128 -6.69 12.15 -0.46
N THR A 129 -7.74 11.40 -0.83
CA THR A 129 -8.96 11.33 -0.03
C THR A 129 -8.67 10.80 1.38
N ALA A 130 -7.89 9.73 1.49
CA ALA A 130 -7.55 9.14 2.78
C ALA A 130 -6.73 10.10 3.66
N LEU A 131 -5.84 10.88 3.05
CA LEU A 131 -5.02 11.86 3.79
C LEU A 131 -5.82 13.03 4.34
N HIS A 132 -6.98 13.33 3.74
CA HIS A 132 -7.74 14.53 4.05
C HIS A 132 -9.11 14.25 4.67
N GLU A 133 -9.35 13.02 5.06
CA GLU A 133 -10.60 12.67 5.78
C GLU A 133 -10.51 12.88 7.27
#